data_b0a37e9dfe4fe317af6835e96a164d87
#
_entry.id   b0a37e9dfe4fe317af6835e96a164d87
#
_cell.length_a   1.000
_cell.length_b   1.000
_cell.length_c   1.000
_cell.angle_alpha   90.00
_cell.angle_beta   90.00
_cell.angle_gamma   90.00
#
_symmetry.space_group_name_H-M   'P 1'
#
loop_
_entity.id
_entity.type
_entity.pdbx_description
1 polymer ?
#
loop_
_entity_poly.entity_id
_entity_poly.type
_entity_poly.pdbx_seq_one_letter_code
_entity_poly.pdbx_strand_id
1 'polypeptide(L)'
;MSGIKYTKTHEWIIVTDETNWIATMGIAERVQLIHGDIVFIEMAVIGDEFEAEEIIGQINVVSGETIPIHIPVTGEVIEINELIEENVDVINHSPEGDGWILKIAFESSVEFESLMDQDDYNMYEEDSDLDPEYLDDDEYDE
;
A
#
# COMPACT_ATOMS: atom_id res chain seq x y z
N MET A 1 -1.51 -11.18 15.44
CA MET A 1 -1.62 -10.51 14.13
C MET A 1 -2.91 -9.74 14.08
N SER A 2 -2.91 -8.56 14.63
CA SER A 2 -4.12 -7.75 14.65
C SER A 2 -3.76 -6.31 14.32
N GLY A 3 -4.76 -5.58 13.87
CA GLY A 3 -4.58 -4.19 13.49
C GLY A 3 -3.99 -4.03 12.11
N ILE A 4 -4.10 -2.82 11.60
CA ILE A 4 -3.60 -2.49 10.28
C ILE A 4 -2.10 -2.18 10.36
N LYS A 5 -1.36 -2.58 9.32
CA LYS A 5 0.06 -2.31 9.22
C LYS A 5 0.34 -1.53 7.93
N TYR A 6 1.48 -0.86 7.89
CA TYR A 6 1.86 0.00 6.78
C TYR A 6 3.29 -0.25 6.35
N THR A 7 3.57 0.01 5.07
CA THR A 7 4.93 -0.07 4.53
C THR A 7 5.50 1.32 4.31
N LYS A 8 6.81 1.39 4.11
CA LYS A 8 7.48 2.66 3.82
C LYS A 8 7.14 3.19 2.43
N THR A 9 6.58 2.35 1.58
CA THR A 9 6.14 2.76 0.23
C THR A 9 4.64 3.03 0.19
N HIS A 10 4.01 3.15 1.38
CA HIS A 10 2.64 3.61 1.53
C HIS A 10 1.59 2.62 1.03
N GLU A 11 1.81 1.35 1.33
CA GLU A 11 0.77 0.33 1.20
C GLU A 11 0.30 -0.05 2.60
N TRP A 12 -0.96 -0.45 2.73
CA TRP A 12 -1.48 -0.94 3.99
C TRP A 12 -1.87 -2.41 3.85
N ILE A 13 -1.89 -3.13 4.97
CA ILE A 13 -2.27 -4.52 5.00
C ILE A 13 -2.90 -4.85 6.35
N ILE A 14 -3.92 -5.68 6.32
CA ILE A 14 -4.58 -6.14 7.55
C ILE A 14 -4.91 -7.62 7.36
N VAL A 15 -4.70 -8.41 8.42
CA VAL A 15 -5.06 -9.83 8.36
C VAL A 15 -6.56 -9.93 8.53
N THR A 16 -7.26 -10.46 7.52
CA THR A 16 -8.70 -10.59 7.53
C THR A 16 -9.16 -12.00 7.85
N ASP A 17 -8.26 -12.99 7.80
CA ASP A 17 -8.59 -14.37 8.16
C ASP A 17 -7.34 -15.03 8.75
N GLU A 18 -7.25 -15.03 10.07
CA GLU A 18 -6.09 -15.60 10.76
C GLU A 18 -6.01 -17.11 10.62
N THR A 19 -7.17 -17.76 10.50
CA THR A 19 -7.21 -19.22 10.39
C THR A 19 -6.57 -19.70 9.10
N ASN A 20 -6.83 -19.00 8.01
CA ASN A 20 -6.33 -19.38 6.70
C ASN A 20 -5.16 -18.51 6.22
N TRP A 21 -4.69 -17.62 7.08
CA TRP A 21 -3.54 -16.74 6.79
C TRP A 21 -3.78 -15.89 5.55
N ILE A 22 -4.92 -15.19 5.55
CA ILE A 22 -5.29 -14.30 4.45
C ILE A 22 -5.27 -12.86 4.94
N ALA A 23 -4.64 -12.00 4.15
CA ALA A 23 -4.57 -10.58 4.42
C ALA A 23 -5.12 -9.79 3.25
N THR A 24 -5.69 -8.62 3.53
CA THR A 24 -6.18 -7.68 2.53
C THR A 24 -5.24 -6.49 2.50
N MET A 25 -4.89 -6.01 1.31
CA MET A 25 -3.99 -4.87 1.19
C MET A 25 -4.51 -3.83 0.21
N GLY A 26 -3.97 -2.64 0.33
CA GLY A 26 -4.28 -1.55 -0.59
C GLY A 26 -3.25 -0.44 -0.48
N ILE A 27 -3.61 0.71 -1.03
CA ILE A 27 -2.75 1.90 -1.05
C ILE A 27 -3.19 2.83 0.07
N ALA A 28 -2.22 3.31 0.86
CA ALA A 28 -2.53 4.22 1.95
C ALA A 28 -2.97 5.57 1.40
N GLU A 29 -3.78 6.28 2.15
CA GLU A 29 -4.29 7.60 1.77
C GLU A 29 -3.17 8.58 1.45
N ARG A 30 -2.02 8.40 2.07
CA ARG A 30 -0.86 9.27 1.89
C ARG A 30 -0.47 9.42 0.42
N VAL A 31 -0.64 8.36 -0.36
CA VAL A 31 -0.30 8.41 -1.79
C VAL A 31 -1.11 9.49 -2.51
N GLN A 32 -2.42 9.57 -2.22
CA GLN A 32 -3.25 10.60 -2.82
C GLN A 32 -2.89 11.99 -2.34
N LEU A 33 -2.52 12.12 -1.07
CA LEU A 33 -2.14 13.41 -0.52
C LEU A 33 -0.87 13.94 -1.17
N ILE A 34 0.04 13.06 -1.54
CA ILE A 34 1.31 13.45 -2.15
C ILE A 34 1.17 13.61 -3.65
N HIS A 35 0.47 12.69 -4.31
CA HIS A 35 0.53 12.54 -5.77
C HIS A 35 -0.78 12.91 -6.47
N GLY A 36 -1.87 13.05 -5.73
CA GLY A 36 -3.17 13.35 -6.32
C GLY A 36 -3.97 12.09 -6.62
N ASP A 37 -5.07 12.28 -7.32
CA ASP A 37 -6.01 11.20 -7.57
C ASP A 37 -5.44 10.13 -8.49
N ILE A 38 -5.81 8.89 -8.20
CA ILE A 38 -5.44 7.73 -9.01
C ILE A 38 -6.42 7.63 -10.16
N VAL A 39 -5.90 7.53 -11.40
CA VAL A 39 -6.75 7.47 -12.59
C VAL A 39 -6.70 6.11 -13.26
N PHE A 40 -5.71 5.26 -12.94
CA PHE A 40 -5.58 3.94 -13.55
C PHE A 40 -4.75 3.05 -12.64
N ILE A 41 -5.05 1.75 -12.64
CA ILE A 41 -4.31 0.79 -11.85
C ILE A 41 -4.07 -0.48 -12.67
N GLU A 42 -2.84 -0.99 -12.61
CA GLU A 42 -2.47 -2.30 -13.15
C GLU A 42 -1.90 -3.12 -12.03
N MET A 43 -2.23 -4.41 -11.97
CA MET A 43 -1.69 -5.25 -10.93
C MET A 43 -1.66 -6.71 -11.33
N ALA A 44 -1.02 -7.51 -10.48
CA ALA A 44 -0.87 -8.95 -10.67
C ALA A 44 -2.21 -9.64 -10.80
N VAL A 45 -2.17 -10.88 -11.28
CA VAL A 45 -3.38 -11.68 -11.44
C VAL A 45 -3.44 -12.72 -10.33
N ILE A 46 -4.64 -13.26 -10.13
CA ILE A 46 -4.86 -14.32 -9.16
C ILE A 46 -3.96 -15.51 -9.50
N GLY A 47 -3.27 -16.03 -8.50
CA GLY A 47 -2.34 -17.13 -8.65
C GLY A 47 -0.88 -16.74 -8.69
N ASP A 48 -0.58 -15.46 -8.90
CA ASP A 48 0.81 -15.00 -8.89
C ASP A 48 1.37 -15.04 -7.47
N GLU A 49 2.65 -15.41 -7.38
CA GLU A 49 3.35 -15.46 -6.09
C GLU A 49 4.49 -14.46 -6.09
N PHE A 50 4.69 -13.83 -4.93
CA PHE A 50 5.70 -12.79 -4.78
C PHE A 50 6.38 -12.89 -3.43
N GLU A 51 7.62 -12.37 -3.38
CA GLU A 51 8.32 -12.17 -2.11
C GLU A 51 8.08 -10.76 -1.60
N ALA A 52 8.15 -10.59 -0.29
CA ALA A 52 7.94 -9.28 0.32
C ALA A 52 8.75 -8.22 -0.39
N GLU A 53 8.13 -7.07 -0.61
CA GLU A 53 8.69 -5.88 -1.22
C GLU A 53 8.85 -5.97 -2.74
N GLU A 54 8.44 -7.06 -3.36
CA GLU A 54 8.43 -7.10 -4.83
C GLU A 54 7.32 -6.22 -5.38
N ILE A 55 7.52 -5.71 -6.59
CA ILE A 55 6.52 -4.88 -7.26
C ILE A 55 5.45 -5.79 -7.84
N ILE A 56 4.19 -5.55 -7.46
CA ILE A 56 3.04 -6.35 -7.92
C ILE A 56 2.14 -5.60 -8.87
N GLY A 57 2.43 -4.34 -9.13
CA GLY A 57 1.61 -3.54 -10.02
C GLY A 57 2.04 -2.10 -9.98
N GLN A 58 1.18 -1.25 -10.54
CA GLN A 58 1.47 0.19 -10.54
C GLN A 58 0.18 0.97 -10.69
N ILE A 59 0.23 2.22 -10.24
CA ILE A 59 -0.88 3.14 -10.43
C ILE A 59 -0.41 4.33 -11.25
N ASN A 60 -1.36 4.92 -11.99
CA ASN A 60 -1.14 6.18 -12.68
C ASN A 60 -1.99 7.24 -12.00
N VAL A 61 -1.40 8.40 -11.74
CA VAL A 61 -2.09 9.48 -11.06
C VAL A 61 -2.33 10.63 -12.03
N VAL A 62 -3.17 11.55 -11.61
CA VAL A 62 -3.68 12.60 -12.50
C VAL A 62 -2.56 13.46 -13.08
N SER A 63 -1.42 13.58 -12.39
CA SER A 63 -0.28 14.35 -12.88
C SER A 63 0.47 13.64 -14.01
N GLY A 64 0.18 12.37 -14.26
CA GLY A 64 0.86 11.58 -15.28
C GLY A 64 1.95 10.67 -14.72
N GLU A 65 2.21 10.75 -13.44
CA GLU A 65 3.21 9.93 -12.77
C GLU A 65 2.77 8.48 -12.69
N THR A 66 3.73 7.55 -12.72
CA THR A 66 3.48 6.14 -12.48
C THR A 66 4.16 5.74 -11.18
N ILE A 67 3.41 5.11 -10.28
CA ILE A 67 3.90 4.77 -8.95
C ILE A 67 3.78 3.25 -8.76
N PRO A 68 4.88 2.56 -8.43
CA PRO A 68 4.81 1.11 -8.24
C PRO A 68 4.10 0.75 -6.95
N ILE A 69 3.46 -0.42 -6.95
CA ILE A 69 2.83 -0.99 -5.76
C ILE A 69 3.67 -2.19 -5.34
N HIS A 70 4.04 -2.24 -4.06
CA HIS A 70 4.86 -3.33 -3.53
C HIS A 70 4.02 -4.22 -2.63
N ILE A 71 4.27 -5.53 -2.69
CA ILE A 71 3.57 -6.46 -1.79
C ILE A 71 4.24 -6.39 -0.41
N PRO A 72 3.45 -6.21 0.66
CA PRO A 72 4.05 -6.05 1.99
C PRO A 72 4.64 -7.32 2.58
N VAL A 73 4.10 -8.49 2.18
CA VAL A 73 4.53 -9.78 2.73
C VAL A 73 4.63 -10.79 1.61
N THR A 74 5.41 -11.85 1.83
CA THR A 74 5.53 -12.95 0.87
C THR A 74 4.23 -13.73 0.83
N GLY A 75 3.73 -14.00 -0.37
CA GLY A 75 2.51 -14.76 -0.51
C GLY A 75 1.98 -14.83 -1.92
N GLU A 76 0.78 -15.37 -2.02
CA GLU A 76 0.11 -15.58 -3.30
C GLU A 76 -1.15 -14.72 -3.39
N VAL A 77 -1.36 -14.11 -4.56
CA VAL A 77 -2.57 -13.31 -4.81
C VAL A 77 -3.75 -14.27 -4.98
N ILE A 78 -4.75 -14.14 -4.12
CA ILE A 78 -5.90 -15.05 -4.15
C ILE A 78 -7.20 -14.36 -4.53
N GLU A 79 -7.25 -13.03 -4.47
CA GLU A 79 -8.45 -12.30 -4.82
C GLU A 79 -8.08 -10.87 -5.22
N ILE A 80 -8.83 -10.32 -6.18
CA ILE A 80 -8.65 -8.94 -6.63
C ILE A 80 -9.98 -8.24 -6.50
N ASN A 81 -9.96 -6.98 -6.05
CA ASN A 81 -11.18 -6.20 -5.84
C ASN A 81 -11.77 -5.78 -7.18
N GLU A 82 -12.89 -6.39 -7.55
CA GLU A 82 -13.54 -6.10 -8.82
C GLU A 82 -14.13 -4.70 -8.87
N LEU A 83 -14.44 -4.12 -7.73
CA LEU A 83 -14.97 -2.75 -7.71
C LEU A 83 -13.98 -1.76 -8.30
N ILE A 84 -12.69 -1.91 -8.01
CA ILE A 84 -11.70 -0.97 -8.52
C ILE A 84 -11.41 -1.21 -10.00
N GLU A 85 -11.66 -2.43 -10.49
CA GLU A 85 -11.53 -2.70 -11.92
C GLU A 85 -12.62 -2.00 -12.71
N GLU A 86 -13.80 -1.89 -12.12
CA GLU A 86 -14.92 -1.21 -12.76
C GLU A 86 -14.84 0.30 -12.60
N ASN A 87 -14.31 0.77 -11.46
CA ASN A 87 -14.25 2.19 -11.18
C ASN A 87 -13.11 2.48 -10.21
N VAL A 88 -12.00 2.94 -10.76
CA VAL A 88 -10.80 3.20 -9.97
C VAL A 88 -11.04 4.29 -8.90
N ASP A 89 -12.05 5.11 -9.07
CA ASP A 89 -12.39 6.18 -8.13
C ASP A 89 -12.74 5.63 -6.73
N VAL A 90 -13.10 4.36 -6.64
CA VAL A 90 -13.33 3.74 -5.33
C VAL A 90 -12.09 3.85 -4.45
N ILE A 91 -10.89 3.73 -5.05
CA ILE A 91 -9.65 3.91 -4.31
C ILE A 91 -9.53 5.34 -3.81
N ASN A 92 -9.87 6.31 -4.65
CA ASN A 92 -9.76 7.73 -4.28
C ASN A 92 -10.69 8.09 -3.12
N HIS A 93 -11.87 7.49 -3.08
CA HIS A 93 -12.84 7.79 -2.05
C HIS A 93 -12.59 7.03 -0.74
N SER A 94 -12.10 5.80 -0.84
CA SER A 94 -11.95 4.95 0.34
C SER A 94 -10.74 4.02 0.19
N PRO A 95 -9.54 4.58 0.17
CA PRO A 95 -8.33 3.77 -0.11
C PRO A 95 -8.07 2.70 0.93
N GLU A 96 -8.50 2.92 2.17
CA GLU A 96 -8.26 1.95 3.25
C GLU A 96 -9.54 1.22 3.64
N GLY A 97 -10.57 1.29 2.79
CA GLY A 97 -11.82 0.60 2.99
C GLY A 97 -12.23 -0.09 1.70
N ASP A 98 -13.30 0.40 1.07
CA ASP A 98 -13.84 -0.23 -0.15
C ASP A 98 -12.83 -0.27 -1.29
N GLY A 99 -11.82 0.58 -1.25
CA GLY A 99 -10.78 0.64 -2.28
C GLY A 99 -9.62 -0.32 -2.06
N TRP A 100 -9.79 -1.35 -1.24
CA TRP A 100 -8.74 -2.36 -1.10
C TRP A 100 -8.41 -2.94 -2.48
N ILE A 101 -7.16 -3.40 -2.64
CA ILE A 101 -6.69 -3.81 -3.96
C ILE A 101 -6.76 -5.31 -4.14
N LEU A 102 -6.13 -6.08 -3.24
CA LEU A 102 -6.13 -7.53 -3.39
C LEU A 102 -5.97 -8.21 -2.05
N LYS A 103 -6.20 -9.53 -2.06
CA LYS A 103 -5.99 -10.37 -0.89
C LYS A 103 -4.86 -11.35 -1.16
N ILE A 104 -4.09 -11.62 -0.12
CA ILE A 104 -2.88 -12.42 -0.19
C ILE A 104 -2.97 -13.57 0.80
N ALA A 105 -2.64 -14.78 0.33
CA ALA A 105 -2.39 -15.90 1.24
C ALA A 105 -0.92 -15.80 1.61
N PHE A 106 -0.63 -15.34 2.84
CA PHE A 106 0.74 -15.05 3.24
C PHE A 106 1.33 -16.22 4.04
N GLU A 107 2.66 -16.22 4.19
CA GLU A 107 3.36 -17.37 4.73
C GLU A 107 3.98 -17.15 6.10
N SER A 108 4.23 -15.88 6.49
CA SER A 108 5.00 -15.61 7.69
C SER A 108 4.40 -14.47 8.50
N SER A 109 4.07 -14.77 9.75
CA SER A 109 3.63 -13.72 10.66
C SER A 109 4.78 -12.78 11.02
N VAL A 110 6.03 -13.25 10.92
CA VAL A 110 7.19 -12.41 11.23
C VAL A 110 7.26 -11.23 10.27
N GLU A 111 7.04 -11.47 8.98
CA GLU A 111 7.02 -10.40 7.99
C GLU A 111 5.93 -9.38 8.30
N PHE A 112 4.73 -9.88 8.63
CA PHE A 112 3.62 -8.99 8.95
C PHE A 112 3.93 -8.15 10.20
N GLU A 113 4.44 -8.78 11.24
CA GLU A 113 4.69 -8.10 12.51
C GLU A 113 5.83 -7.10 12.41
N SER A 114 6.70 -7.23 11.41
CA SER A 114 7.82 -6.32 11.23
C SER A 114 7.42 -5.02 10.54
N LEU A 115 6.20 -4.94 10.03
CA LEU A 115 5.72 -3.73 9.37
C LEU A 115 5.34 -2.67 10.41
N MET A 116 5.20 -1.43 9.96
CA MET A 116 4.84 -0.33 10.84
C MET A 116 3.38 -0.43 11.26
N ASP A 117 3.09 -0.21 12.55
CA ASP A 117 1.69 -0.04 12.97
C ASP A 117 1.29 1.42 12.68
N GLN A 118 0.07 1.80 13.09
CA GLN A 118 -0.44 3.13 12.79
C GLN A 118 0.42 4.23 13.40
N ASP A 119 0.87 4.02 14.64
CA ASP A 119 1.68 5.02 15.33
C ASP A 119 3.06 5.17 14.67
N ASP A 120 3.69 4.04 14.32
CA ASP A 120 4.98 4.06 13.64
C ASP A 120 4.87 4.76 12.29
N TYR A 121 3.79 4.48 11.57
CA TYR A 121 3.58 5.06 10.25
C TYR A 121 3.34 6.57 10.37
N ASN A 122 2.58 7.00 11.36
CA ASN A 122 2.34 8.42 11.58
C ASN A 122 3.66 9.16 11.82
N MET A 123 4.55 8.58 12.61
CA MET A 123 5.85 9.18 12.85
C MET A 123 6.70 9.20 11.59
N TYR A 124 6.63 8.16 10.81
CA TYR A 124 7.34 8.09 9.55
C TYR A 124 6.87 9.19 8.58
N GLU A 125 5.56 9.43 8.52
CA GLU A 125 5.00 10.49 7.69
C GLU A 125 5.47 11.87 8.13
N GLU A 126 5.54 12.10 9.44
CA GLU A 126 5.99 13.38 9.96
C GLU A 126 7.43 13.65 9.59
N ASP A 127 8.28 12.63 9.69
CA ASP A 127 9.66 12.76 9.28
C ASP A 127 9.78 13.07 7.80
N SER A 128 8.95 12.43 6.99
CA SER A 128 8.94 12.68 5.55
C SER A 128 8.53 14.10 5.23
N ASP A 129 7.59 14.65 5.99
CA ASP A 129 7.13 16.01 5.78
C ASP A 129 8.19 17.05 6.17
N LEU A 130 9.02 16.71 7.12
CA LEU A 130 10.09 17.61 7.57
C LEU A 130 11.28 17.58 6.63
N ASP A 131 11.36 16.55 5.90
CA ASP A 131 12.43 16.42 4.94
C ASP A 131 12.25 17.46 3.88
N PRO A 132 13.00 18.30 3.61
CA PRO A 132 12.66 19.25 2.70
C PRO A 132 13.07 18.97 1.42
N GLU A 133 12.62 18.44 1.16
CA GLU A 133 12.79 18.63 -0.02
C GLU A 133 12.56 20.00 -0.01
N TYR A 134 12.36 20.29 0.77
CA TYR A 134 12.18 20.88 1.55
C TYR A 134 12.85 21.46 2.16
N LEU A 135 13.22 21.71 2.12
CA LEU A 135 13.85 21.80 2.82
C LEU A 135 14.53 21.97 2.77
N ASP A 136 14.74 21.85 2.34
CA ASP A 136 15.56 21.61 2.43
C ASP A 136 16.06 21.87 2.49
N ASP A 137 16.30 22.20 2.06
CA ASP A 137 16.96 21.98 2.34
C ASP A 137 17.31 22.33 2.71
N ASP A 138 17.53 22.75 2.28
CA ASP A 138 18.03 22.57 2.82
C ASP A 138 18.12 22.73 3.36
N GLU A 139 18.30 22.88 3.14
CA GLU A 139 18.51 22.56 3.67
C GLU A 139 18.61 22.44 4.23
N TYR A 140 18.98 23.05 4.02
CA TYR A 140 19.20 22.66 4.63
C TYR A 140 19.54 22.55 5.16
N ASP A 141 20.14 22.77 4.51
CA ASP A 141 20.60 22.36 4.97
C ASP A 141 20.76 22.25 5.40
N GLU A 142 21.13 22.41 5.30
CA GLU A 142 21.26 21.88 5.64
C GLU A 142 21.20 21.67 5.87
#